data_2c90a48a335ffe7ac311c5a187e3df07
#
_entry.id   2c90a48a335ffe7ac311c5a187e3df07
#
_cell.length_a   1.000
_cell.length_b   1.000
_cell.length_c   1.000
_cell.angle_alpha   90.00
_cell.angle_beta   90.00
_cell.angle_gamma   90.00
#
_symmetry.space_group_name_H-M   'P 1'
#
loop_
_entity.id
_entity.type
_entity.pdbx_description
1 polymer ?
#
loop_
_entity_poly.entity_id
_entity_poly.type
_entity_poly.pdbx_seq_one_letter_code
_entity_poly.pdbx_strand_id
1 'polypeptide(L)'
;MKNIAILGRPNVGKSTLFNRLVGRRKSIVDSAAGVTRDISMAKTYIGGIEFNIFDTGGLLDISEDILNEKVREKALKTATEESDILLFLVDAHQSHPDDRHFINAIRKTNKPIILAVNKVDADSHNQLINEFYSLGIKEMVGISAEHNNGIDDLKEKILNIYKSLDKKEIKNLNEKSNSENENLEKIEKENKINIAIVGKPNAGKSTLLNTLIGKERSIVSDIAGTTRDPIDETFNFNGEEICLIDTAGIRKKKNVNTDIEYYSVNRAIKSIEASDVCILMLDVFEGLTEQDKTIANLIIERKKGIVIAANKWDIREKGITWNDYQNYMKETFPVLNYVFYAKVSATRKKDAEKLLSLAIRVAKTRRQKFETHSLTETFVRATREYTITAGGNPFKIFYATQTGINPPAFAIFCNHPQKLNSHYKRYLENKFREIFDFRGTPIILNFKKRTKKES
;
A
#
# COMPACT_ATOMS: atom_id res chain seq x y z
N MET A 1 3.97 -6.17 -6.67
CA MET A 1 2.60 -5.85 -7.08
C MET A 1 2.14 -6.97 -7.97
N LYS A 2 0.95 -7.56 -7.77
CA LYS A 2 0.48 -8.71 -8.55
C LYS A 2 -0.63 -8.28 -9.50
N ASN A 3 -0.67 -8.93 -10.65
CA ASN A 3 -1.56 -8.62 -11.75
C ASN A 3 -2.65 -9.68 -11.86
N ILE A 4 -3.92 -9.26 -11.98
CA ILE A 4 -5.09 -10.14 -12.14
C ILE A 4 -5.72 -9.89 -13.50
N ALA A 5 -5.83 -10.92 -14.35
CA ALA A 5 -6.59 -10.82 -15.60
C ALA A 5 -7.98 -11.43 -15.45
N ILE A 6 -9.01 -10.69 -15.84
CA ILE A 6 -10.38 -11.18 -15.94
C ILE A 6 -10.58 -11.73 -17.35
N LEU A 7 -10.83 -13.03 -17.45
CA LEU A 7 -11.01 -13.78 -18.67
C LEU A 7 -12.41 -14.39 -18.72
N GLY A 8 -12.92 -14.65 -19.90
CA GLY A 8 -14.23 -15.30 -20.11
C GLY A 8 -14.84 -14.89 -21.43
N ARG A 9 -15.93 -15.59 -21.83
CA ARG A 9 -16.66 -15.29 -23.07
C ARG A 9 -17.31 -13.89 -23.06
N PRO A 10 -17.71 -13.35 -24.21
CA PRO A 10 -18.58 -12.18 -24.29
C PRO A 10 -19.84 -12.34 -23.41
N ASN A 11 -20.32 -11.24 -22.85
CA ASN A 11 -21.57 -11.15 -22.08
C ASN A 11 -21.66 -11.96 -20.76
N VAL A 12 -20.57 -12.56 -20.27
CA VAL A 12 -20.56 -13.26 -18.97
C VAL A 12 -20.45 -12.29 -17.78
N GLY A 13 -20.29 -10.97 -18.02
CA GLY A 13 -20.24 -9.94 -16.99
C GLY A 13 -18.85 -9.51 -16.56
N LYS A 14 -17.81 -9.66 -17.42
CA LYS A 14 -16.42 -9.27 -17.13
C LYS A 14 -16.30 -7.80 -16.71
N SER A 15 -16.83 -6.87 -17.49
CA SER A 15 -16.75 -5.44 -17.22
C SER A 15 -17.57 -5.03 -15.99
N THR A 16 -18.67 -5.73 -15.70
CA THR A 16 -19.45 -5.55 -14.47
C THR A 16 -18.61 -5.95 -13.26
N LEU A 17 -17.96 -7.13 -13.32
CA LEU A 17 -17.06 -7.58 -12.26
C LEU A 17 -15.84 -6.67 -12.10
N PHE A 18 -15.22 -6.25 -13.19
CA PHE A 18 -14.12 -5.29 -13.19
C PHE A 18 -14.50 -4.00 -12.45
N ASN A 19 -15.63 -3.38 -12.83
CA ASN A 19 -16.12 -2.17 -12.18
C ASN A 19 -16.44 -2.39 -10.70
N ARG A 20 -16.94 -3.58 -10.33
CA ARG A 20 -17.24 -3.94 -8.95
C ARG A 20 -15.98 -4.10 -8.09
N LEU A 21 -14.94 -4.72 -8.62
CA LEU A 21 -13.66 -4.91 -7.93
C LEU A 21 -12.87 -3.61 -7.81
N VAL A 22 -12.92 -2.74 -8.82
CA VAL A 22 -12.25 -1.42 -8.82
C VAL A 22 -12.96 -0.42 -7.92
N GLY A 23 -14.29 -0.54 -7.76
CA GLY A 23 -15.11 0.37 -6.95
C GLY A 23 -15.27 1.77 -7.57
N ARG A 24 -15.88 2.71 -6.80
CA ARG A 24 -16.15 4.07 -7.27
C ARG A 24 -14.92 4.98 -7.44
N ARG A 25 -13.74 4.55 -7.02
CA ARG A 25 -12.49 5.30 -7.19
C ARG A 25 -11.78 4.84 -8.47
N LYS A 26 -12.25 5.31 -9.61
CA LYS A 26 -11.54 5.20 -10.89
C LYS A 26 -10.25 6.00 -10.82
N SER A 27 -9.12 5.37 -10.56
CA SER A 27 -7.85 5.84 -11.09
C SER A 27 -7.63 5.08 -12.42
N ILE A 28 -8.06 5.68 -13.51
CA ILE A 28 -7.70 5.24 -14.87
C ILE A 28 -6.19 5.46 -14.95
N VAL A 29 -5.44 4.38 -15.03
CA VAL A 29 -4.01 4.46 -15.40
C VAL A 29 -3.98 4.54 -16.90
N ASP A 30 -3.39 5.62 -17.43
CA ASP A 30 -3.21 5.86 -18.86
C ASP A 30 -2.73 4.61 -19.59
N SER A 31 -3.28 4.40 -20.79
CA SER A 31 -2.81 3.44 -21.78
C SER A 31 -1.30 3.57 -21.94
N ALA A 32 -0.56 2.58 -21.48
CA ALA A 32 0.85 2.47 -21.77
C ALA A 32 1.01 2.41 -23.28
N ALA A 33 1.76 3.36 -23.85
CA ALA A 33 2.05 3.42 -25.28
C ALA A 33 2.78 2.12 -25.68
N GLY A 34 2.08 1.27 -26.46
CA GLY A 34 2.66 0.02 -27.00
C GLY A 34 1.80 -1.24 -26.85
N VAL A 35 0.74 -1.24 -26.04
CA VAL A 35 -0.22 -2.36 -25.93
C VAL A 35 -1.55 -1.92 -26.53
N THR A 36 -2.11 -2.74 -27.38
CA THR A 36 -3.34 -2.53 -28.15
C THR A 36 -4.45 -1.78 -27.40
N ARG A 37 -5.13 -0.88 -28.09
CA ARG A 37 -6.11 0.13 -27.62
C ARG A 37 -7.31 -0.35 -26.78
N ASP A 38 -7.41 -1.64 -26.43
CA ASP A 38 -8.66 -2.26 -25.96
C ASP A 38 -8.57 -2.98 -24.60
N ILE A 39 -7.46 -2.86 -23.83
CA ILE A 39 -7.35 -3.43 -22.48
C ILE A 39 -7.58 -2.33 -21.45
N SER A 40 -8.68 -2.46 -20.68
CA SER A 40 -8.91 -1.59 -19.50
C SER A 40 -8.10 -2.11 -18.32
N MET A 41 -7.19 -1.27 -17.80
CA MET A 41 -6.39 -1.58 -16.61
C MET A 41 -6.77 -0.62 -15.48
N ALA A 42 -6.93 -1.14 -14.28
CA ALA A 42 -7.15 -0.33 -13.08
C ALA A 42 -6.49 -0.94 -11.85
N LYS A 43 -6.14 -0.08 -10.90
CA LYS A 43 -5.65 -0.48 -9.59
C LYS A 43 -6.81 -0.69 -8.63
N THR A 44 -6.71 -1.74 -7.81
CA THR A 44 -7.66 -2.03 -6.74
C THR A 44 -6.95 -2.48 -5.47
N TYR A 45 -7.65 -2.36 -4.34
CA TYR A 45 -7.16 -2.82 -3.04
C TYR A 45 -8.03 -3.95 -2.52
N ILE A 46 -7.46 -5.13 -2.36
CA ILE A 46 -8.13 -6.30 -1.80
C ILE A 46 -7.41 -6.68 -0.51
N GLY A 47 -8.12 -6.61 0.62
CA GLY A 47 -7.53 -6.90 1.93
C GLY A 47 -6.33 -6.02 2.32
N GLY A 48 -6.26 -4.79 1.79
CA GLY A 48 -5.16 -3.86 2.02
C GLY A 48 -3.93 -4.07 1.11
N ILE A 49 -4.01 -5.03 0.17
CA ILE A 49 -2.96 -5.30 -0.82
C ILE A 49 -3.37 -4.67 -2.14
N GLU A 50 -2.44 -4.00 -2.82
CA GLU A 50 -2.66 -3.40 -4.13
C GLU A 50 -2.49 -4.43 -5.25
N PHE A 51 -3.47 -4.50 -6.15
CA PHE A 51 -3.47 -5.33 -7.35
C PHE A 51 -3.75 -4.47 -8.57
N ASN A 52 -3.14 -4.82 -9.71
CA ASN A 52 -3.62 -4.36 -11.02
C ASN A 52 -4.64 -5.37 -11.53
N ILE A 53 -5.79 -4.88 -11.99
CA ILE A 53 -6.80 -5.71 -12.66
C ILE A 53 -6.86 -5.30 -14.13
N PHE A 54 -6.90 -6.31 -15.00
CA PHE A 54 -7.03 -6.16 -16.44
C PHE A 54 -8.39 -6.71 -16.89
N ASP A 55 -9.21 -5.88 -17.54
CA ASP A 55 -10.40 -6.34 -18.26
C ASP A 55 -10.01 -6.65 -19.70
N THR A 56 -10.10 -7.92 -20.07
CA THR A 56 -9.82 -8.38 -21.43
C THR A 56 -11.07 -8.35 -22.34
N GLY A 57 -12.18 -7.77 -21.87
CA GLY A 57 -13.45 -7.74 -22.60
C GLY A 57 -13.32 -7.16 -23.99
N GLY A 58 -12.66 -6.01 -24.14
CA GLY A 58 -12.46 -5.36 -25.43
C GLY A 58 -11.66 -6.17 -26.45
N LEU A 59 -10.73 -7.02 -26.01
CA LEU A 59 -9.87 -7.84 -26.89
C LEU A 59 -10.52 -9.13 -27.37
N LEU A 60 -11.47 -9.68 -26.60
CA LEU A 60 -12.12 -10.96 -26.88
C LEU A 60 -13.51 -10.77 -27.52
N ASP A 61 -14.10 -9.57 -27.43
CA ASP A 61 -15.41 -9.23 -27.98
C ASP A 61 -15.35 -8.75 -29.44
N ILE A 62 -14.15 -8.50 -30.00
CA ILE A 62 -13.97 -8.16 -31.40
C ILE A 62 -13.93 -9.44 -32.21
N SER A 63 -15.05 -10.03 -32.53
CA SER A 63 -15.33 -10.76 -33.73
C SER A 63 -16.46 -11.80 -33.56
N GLU A 64 -17.66 -11.44 -33.89
CA GLU A 64 -18.63 -12.38 -34.50
C GLU A 64 -18.35 -12.54 -36.00
N ASP A 65 -17.46 -11.77 -36.61
CA ASP A 65 -17.06 -11.88 -38.02
C ASP A 65 -15.55 -12.17 -38.17
N ILE A 66 -15.28 -13.39 -38.60
CA ILE A 66 -14.17 -13.88 -39.45
C ILE A 66 -12.82 -13.11 -39.36
N LEU A 67 -12.23 -12.88 -38.18
CA LEU A 67 -10.81 -12.48 -38.17
C LEU A 67 -10.06 -13.09 -36.96
N ASN A 68 -9.38 -14.21 -37.27
CA ASN A 68 -8.15 -14.68 -36.66
C ASN A 68 -8.22 -15.23 -35.23
N GLU A 69 -8.44 -16.54 -35.16
CA GLU A 69 -7.98 -17.41 -34.07
C GLU A 69 -6.58 -16.99 -33.56
N LYS A 70 -5.69 -16.54 -34.44
CA LYS A 70 -4.37 -16.01 -34.12
C LYS A 70 -4.38 -14.70 -33.31
N VAL A 71 -5.34 -13.81 -33.53
CA VAL A 71 -5.46 -12.55 -32.75
C VAL A 71 -6.00 -12.85 -31.36
N ARG A 72 -6.98 -13.77 -31.25
CA ARG A 72 -7.52 -14.29 -30.00
C ARG A 72 -6.45 -15.01 -29.18
N GLU A 73 -5.65 -15.88 -29.81
CA GLU A 73 -4.52 -16.55 -29.15
C GLU A 73 -3.46 -15.56 -28.69
N LYS A 74 -3.13 -14.54 -29.49
CA LYS A 74 -2.17 -13.51 -29.12
C LYS A 74 -2.66 -12.67 -27.95
N ALA A 75 -3.92 -12.26 -27.95
CA ALA A 75 -4.52 -11.49 -26.86
C ALA A 75 -4.59 -12.31 -25.55
N LEU A 76 -4.99 -13.57 -25.64
CA LEU A 76 -5.00 -14.49 -24.51
C LEU A 76 -3.58 -14.72 -23.99
N LYS A 77 -2.62 -14.89 -24.88
CA LYS A 77 -1.21 -15.06 -24.53
C LYS A 77 -0.67 -13.83 -23.79
N THR A 78 -0.88 -12.63 -24.30
CA THR A 78 -0.46 -11.38 -23.66
C THR A 78 -1.09 -11.22 -22.27
N ALA A 79 -2.41 -11.37 -22.15
CA ALA A 79 -3.11 -11.28 -20.88
C ALA A 79 -2.66 -12.33 -19.87
N THR A 80 -2.34 -13.55 -20.34
CA THR A 80 -1.83 -14.61 -19.46
C THR A 80 -0.36 -14.44 -19.11
N GLU A 81 0.48 -13.90 -19.97
CA GLU A 81 1.90 -13.65 -19.68
C GLU A 81 2.08 -12.54 -18.64
N GLU A 82 1.30 -11.48 -18.72
CA GLU A 82 1.41 -10.31 -17.85
C GLU A 82 0.71 -10.47 -16.50
N SER A 83 -0.14 -11.50 -16.30
CA SER A 83 -0.89 -11.68 -15.05
C SER A 83 -0.27 -12.75 -14.14
N ASP A 84 -0.42 -12.57 -12.84
CA ASP A 84 -0.01 -13.53 -11.81
C ASP A 84 -1.17 -14.46 -11.40
N ILE A 85 -2.42 -13.97 -11.50
CA ILE A 85 -3.65 -14.69 -11.16
C ILE A 85 -4.62 -14.54 -12.32
N LEU A 86 -5.23 -15.64 -12.72
CA LEU A 86 -6.24 -15.68 -13.78
C LEU A 86 -7.62 -15.85 -13.16
N LEU A 87 -8.51 -14.89 -13.37
CA LEU A 87 -9.90 -14.93 -12.94
C LEU A 87 -10.77 -15.25 -14.15
N PHE A 88 -11.18 -16.52 -14.26
CA PHE A 88 -12.01 -16.98 -15.37
C PHE A 88 -13.49 -16.89 -15.02
N LEU A 89 -14.25 -16.12 -15.80
CA LEU A 89 -15.65 -15.84 -15.55
C LEU A 89 -16.54 -16.65 -16.50
N VAL A 90 -17.54 -17.34 -15.93
CA VAL A 90 -18.58 -18.08 -16.67
C VAL A 90 -19.96 -17.65 -16.20
N ASP A 91 -20.99 -17.88 -17.04
CA ASP A 91 -22.38 -17.60 -16.69
C ASP A 91 -23.03 -18.86 -16.09
N ALA A 92 -23.64 -18.73 -14.91
CA ALA A 92 -24.30 -19.80 -14.17
C ALA A 92 -25.41 -20.49 -14.99
N HIS A 93 -26.07 -19.72 -15.85
CA HIS A 93 -27.24 -20.20 -16.65
C HIS A 93 -26.83 -20.71 -18.04
N GLN A 94 -25.57 -20.60 -18.44
CA GLN A 94 -25.13 -20.89 -19.79
C GLN A 94 -23.76 -21.58 -19.82
N SER A 95 -23.73 -22.88 -19.48
CA SER A 95 -22.55 -23.72 -19.72
C SER A 95 -22.31 -23.85 -21.22
N HIS A 96 -21.10 -23.58 -21.70
CA HIS A 96 -20.78 -23.61 -23.13
C HIS A 96 -19.51 -24.43 -23.40
N PRO A 97 -19.45 -25.17 -24.51
CA PRO A 97 -18.28 -25.98 -24.89
C PRO A 97 -16.98 -25.16 -24.97
N ASP A 98 -17.06 -23.89 -25.38
CA ASP A 98 -15.91 -23.00 -25.49
C ASP A 98 -15.24 -22.71 -24.12
N ASP A 99 -15.99 -22.75 -23.01
CA ASP A 99 -15.44 -22.57 -21.68
C ASP A 99 -14.37 -23.63 -21.37
N ARG A 100 -14.59 -24.89 -21.84
CA ARG A 100 -13.58 -25.96 -21.73
C ARG A 100 -12.35 -25.70 -22.58
N HIS A 101 -12.50 -25.18 -23.79
CA HIS A 101 -11.37 -24.83 -24.66
C HIS A 101 -10.53 -23.71 -24.04
N PHE A 102 -11.16 -22.66 -23.52
CA PHE A 102 -10.49 -21.57 -22.83
C PHE A 102 -9.74 -22.08 -21.62
N ILE A 103 -10.39 -22.85 -20.75
CA ILE A 103 -9.77 -23.40 -19.55
C ILE A 103 -8.56 -24.27 -19.88
N ASN A 104 -8.65 -25.10 -20.92
CA ASN A 104 -7.53 -25.92 -21.35
C ASN A 104 -6.35 -25.10 -21.88
N ALA A 105 -6.62 -23.96 -22.53
CA ALA A 105 -5.58 -23.05 -22.98
C ALA A 105 -4.88 -22.35 -21.80
N ILE A 106 -5.64 -21.83 -20.84
CA ILE A 106 -5.08 -21.11 -19.69
C ILE A 106 -4.38 -22.05 -18.68
N ARG A 107 -4.76 -23.32 -18.60
CA ARG A 107 -4.05 -24.33 -17.78
C ARG A 107 -2.60 -24.54 -18.20
N LYS A 108 -2.31 -24.43 -19.49
CA LYS A 108 -0.95 -24.59 -20.03
C LYS A 108 0.01 -23.51 -19.48
N THR A 109 -0.51 -22.43 -18.92
CA THR A 109 0.31 -21.34 -18.35
C THR A 109 0.85 -21.65 -16.96
N ASN A 110 0.36 -22.71 -16.30
CA ASN A 110 0.68 -23.09 -14.91
C ASN A 110 0.42 -21.99 -13.86
N LYS A 111 -0.37 -20.96 -14.22
CA LYS A 111 -0.76 -19.89 -13.30
C LYS A 111 -1.98 -20.29 -12.48
N PRO A 112 -2.14 -19.73 -11.26
CA PRO A 112 -3.35 -19.96 -10.46
C PRO A 112 -4.59 -19.45 -11.19
N ILE A 113 -5.64 -20.27 -11.21
CA ILE A 113 -6.91 -19.94 -11.83
C ILE A 113 -8.00 -19.97 -10.78
N ILE A 114 -8.81 -18.90 -10.70
CA ILE A 114 -10.06 -18.86 -9.95
C ILE A 114 -11.20 -18.90 -10.98
N LEU A 115 -12.09 -19.85 -10.84
CA LEU A 115 -13.32 -19.92 -11.61
C LEU A 115 -14.42 -19.15 -10.87
N ALA A 116 -14.87 -18.03 -11.43
CA ALA A 116 -16.00 -17.28 -10.92
C ALA A 116 -17.24 -17.59 -11.75
N VAL A 117 -18.21 -18.24 -11.13
CA VAL A 117 -19.53 -18.52 -11.74
C VAL A 117 -20.44 -17.34 -11.45
N ASN A 118 -20.70 -16.53 -12.46
CA ASN A 118 -21.46 -15.27 -12.35
C ASN A 118 -22.96 -15.47 -12.57
N LYS A 119 -23.76 -14.49 -12.15
CA LYS A 119 -25.23 -14.46 -12.20
C LYS A 119 -25.89 -15.48 -11.24
N VAL A 120 -25.24 -15.73 -10.11
CA VAL A 120 -25.81 -16.51 -9.01
C VAL A 120 -26.56 -15.55 -8.08
N ASP A 121 -27.81 -15.26 -8.41
CA ASP A 121 -28.57 -14.18 -7.75
C ASP A 121 -29.37 -14.64 -6.53
N ALA A 122 -29.61 -15.93 -6.37
CA ALA A 122 -30.32 -16.52 -5.24
C ALA A 122 -29.64 -17.79 -4.70
N ASP A 123 -29.86 -18.09 -3.42
CA ASP A 123 -29.30 -19.28 -2.76
C ASP A 123 -29.69 -20.60 -3.43
N SER A 124 -30.86 -20.65 -4.10
CA SER A 124 -31.30 -21.79 -4.92
C SER A 124 -30.40 -22.05 -6.13
N HIS A 125 -29.64 -21.05 -6.60
CA HIS A 125 -28.75 -21.20 -7.74
C HIS A 125 -27.39 -21.81 -7.38
N ASN A 126 -27.11 -22.06 -6.10
CA ASN A 126 -25.89 -22.75 -5.67
C ASN A 126 -25.77 -24.17 -6.26
N GLN A 127 -26.88 -24.80 -6.65
CA GLN A 127 -26.85 -26.08 -7.35
C GLN A 127 -26.23 -25.97 -8.75
N LEU A 128 -26.39 -24.82 -9.45
CA LEU A 128 -25.86 -24.61 -10.79
C LEU A 128 -24.33 -24.58 -10.80
N ILE A 129 -23.73 -24.20 -9.68
CA ILE A 129 -22.26 -24.17 -9.51
C ILE A 129 -21.69 -25.59 -9.65
N ASN A 130 -22.46 -26.62 -9.27
CA ASN A 130 -22.01 -28.00 -9.29
C ASN A 130 -21.69 -28.51 -10.73
N GLU A 131 -22.35 -28.00 -11.76
CA GLU A 131 -22.06 -28.36 -13.15
C GLU A 131 -20.64 -27.96 -13.57
N PHE A 132 -20.13 -26.87 -13.02
CA PHE A 132 -18.81 -26.33 -13.35
C PHE A 132 -17.65 -27.07 -12.66
N TYR A 133 -17.91 -27.98 -11.71
CA TYR A 133 -16.87 -28.88 -11.17
C TYR A 133 -16.27 -29.77 -12.25
N SER A 134 -17.04 -30.06 -13.31
CA SER A 134 -16.57 -30.83 -14.47
C SER A 134 -15.44 -30.14 -15.24
N LEU A 135 -15.28 -28.83 -15.06
CA LEU A 135 -14.16 -28.03 -15.59
C LEU A 135 -12.85 -28.29 -14.83
N GLY A 136 -12.91 -28.96 -13.66
CA GLY A 136 -11.71 -29.36 -12.90
C GLY A 136 -10.84 -28.22 -12.37
N ILE A 137 -11.42 -27.04 -12.10
CA ILE A 137 -10.72 -25.94 -11.42
C ILE A 137 -10.95 -26.08 -9.92
N LYS A 138 -9.88 -26.13 -9.15
CA LYS A 138 -9.93 -26.33 -7.69
C LYS A 138 -10.56 -25.13 -6.96
N GLU A 139 -10.16 -23.92 -7.35
CA GLU A 139 -10.65 -22.69 -6.73
C GLU A 139 -11.83 -22.15 -7.52
N MET A 140 -13.04 -22.34 -6.98
CA MET A 140 -14.30 -21.91 -7.59
C MET A 140 -15.14 -21.11 -6.60
N VAL A 141 -15.89 -20.12 -7.11
CA VAL A 141 -16.78 -19.27 -6.33
C VAL A 141 -17.98 -18.84 -7.16
N GLY A 142 -19.18 -18.92 -6.58
CA GLY A 142 -20.39 -18.34 -7.15
C GLY A 142 -20.48 -16.86 -6.80
N ILE A 143 -20.79 -16.02 -7.78
CA ILE A 143 -20.93 -14.57 -7.59
C ILE A 143 -22.14 -14.02 -8.34
N SER A 144 -22.62 -12.87 -7.89
CA SER A 144 -23.43 -11.97 -8.71
C SER A 144 -22.73 -10.62 -8.76
N ALA A 145 -22.06 -10.34 -9.87
CA ALA A 145 -21.34 -9.09 -10.07
C ALA A 145 -22.29 -7.89 -10.06
N GLU A 146 -23.53 -8.06 -10.51
CA GLU A 146 -24.56 -7.03 -10.52
C GLU A 146 -25.08 -6.73 -9.10
N HIS A 147 -25.41 -7.75 -8.32
CA HIS A 147 -25.99 -7.62 -6.97
C HIS A 147 -24.97 -7.61 -5.84
N ASN A 148 -23.68 -7.70 -6.15
CA ASN A 148 -22.57 -7.71 -5.19
C ASN A 148 -22.55 -8.93 -4.25
N ASN A 149 -23.18 -10.02 -4.61
CA ASN A 149 -23.18 -11.27 -3.84
C ASN A 149 -21.92 -12.09 -4.16
N GLY A 150 -21.31 -12.76 -3.16
CA GLY A 150 -20.13 -13.60 -3.34
C GLY A 150 -18.82 -12.86 -3.70
N ILE A 151 -18.86 -11.52 -3.81
CA ILE A 151 -17.67 -10.72 -4.18
C ILE A 151 -16.63 -10.73 -3.06
N ASP A 152 -17.05 -10.76 -1.80
CA ASP A 152 -16.10 -10.81 -0.67
C ASP A 152 -15.45 -12.19 -0.55
N ASP A 153 -16.17 -13.28 -0.86
CA ASP A 153 -15.60 -14.63 -0.97
C ASP A 153 -14.58 -14.72 -2.12
N LEU A 154 -14.89 -14.09 -3.26
CA LEU A 154 -13.94 -13.97 -4.36
C LEU A 154 -12.67 -13.24 -3.95
N LYS A 155 -12.79 -12.12 -3.26
CA LYS A 155 -11.64 -11.37 -2.73
C LYS A 155 -10.82 -12.19 -1.74
N GLU A 156 -11.48 -12.96 -0.87
CA GLU A 156 -10.79 -13.86 0.05
C GLU A 156 -9.98 -14.94 -0.69
N LYS A 157 -10.54 -15.54 -1.74
CA LYS A 157 -9.82 -16.51 -2.59
C LYS A 157 -8.61 -15.89 -3.29
N ILE A 158 -8.76 -14.68 -3.84
CA ILE A 158 -7.65 -13.92 -4.42
C ILE A 158 -6.53 -13.73 -3.40
N LEU A 159 -6.86 -13.32 -2.17
CA LEU A 159 -5.88 -13.14 -1.09
C LEU A 159 -5.19 -14.44 -0.67
N ASN A 160 -5.92 -15.54 -0.64
CA ASN A 160 -5.36 -16.86 -0.27
C ASN A 160 -4.37 -17.34 -1.34
N ILE A 161 -4.70 -17.16 -2.62
CA ILE A 161 -3.77 -17.45 -3.72
C ILE A 161 -2.56 -16.53 -3.67
N TYR A 162 -2.76 -15.22 -3.49
CA TYR A 162 -1.66 -14.27 -3.33
C TYR A 162 -0.68 -14.71 -2.24
N LYS A 163 -1.17 -15.05 -1.04
CA LYS A 163 -0.35 -15.54 0.07
C LYS A 163 0.39 -16.84 -0.26
N SER A 164 -0.20 -17.71 -1.07
CA SER A 164 0.44 -18.97 -1.50
C SER A 164 1.54 -18.73 -2.53
N LEU A 165 1.35 -17.77 -3.43
CA LEU A 165 2.37 -17.34 -4.40
C LEU A 165 3.55 -16.68 -3.70
N ASP A 166 3.29 -15.78 -2.75
CA ASP A 166 4.29 -15.13 -1.93
C ASP A 166 5.14 -16.15 -1.16
N LYS A 167 4.49 -17.16 -0.56
CA LYS A 167 5.19 -18.27 0.11
C LYS A 167 6.01 -19.15 -0.84
N LYS A 168 5.53 -19.41 -2.06
CA LYS A 168 6.25 -20.16 -3.08
C LYS A 168 7.43 -19.37 -3.63
N GLU A 169 7.27 -18.08 -3.86
CA GLU A 169 8.37 -17.19 -4.25
C GLU A 169 9.46 -17.18 -3.18
N ILE A 170 9.09 -17.09 -1.90
CA ILE A 170 10.03 -17.17 -0.77
C ILE A 170 10.70 -18.54 -0.70
N LYS A 171 9.98 -19.64 -0.95
CA LYS A 171 10.53 -21.00 -0.91
C LYS A 171 11.45 -21.29 -2.10
N ASN A 172 11.07 -20.89 -3.31
CA ASN A 172 11.89 -21.00 -4.51
C ASN A 172 13.14 -20.12 -4.46
N LEU A 173 13.05 -18.97 -3.76
CA LEU A 173 14.20 -18.11 -3.48
C LEU A 173 15.15 -18.79 -2.46
N ASN A 174 14.63 -19.52 -1.47
CA ASN A 174 15.43 -20.24 -0.50
C ASN A 174 16.09 -21.52 -1.10
N GLU A 175 15.50 -22.14 -2.12
CA GLU A 175 16.07 -23.29 -2.84
C GLU A 175 17.11 -22.90 -3.92
N LYS A 176 17.04 -21.65 -4.43
CA LYS A 176 18.02 -21.08 -5.37
C LYS A 176 19.21 -20.37 -4.72
N SER A 177 19.17 -20.15 -3.41
CA SER A 177 20.19 -19.38 -2.67
C SER A 177 21.41 -20.18 -2.26
N ASN A 178 21.92 -21.05 -3.14
CA ASN A 178 23.28 -21.61 -3.04
C ASN A 178 24.34 -20.74 -3.76
N SER A 179 24.05 -19.48 -4.04
CA SER A 179 25.06 -18.52 -4.51
C SER A 179 25.12 -17.33 -3.51
N GLU A 180 26.28 -17.15 -2.92
CA GLU A 180 26.57 -16.20 -1.84
C GLU A 180 26.35 -14.72 -2.23
N ASN A 181 26.22 -14.39 -3.52
CA ASN A 181 26.08 -13.02 -4.01
C ASN A 181 24.62 -12.48 -3.97
N GLU A 182 23.58 -13.32 -4.06
CA GLU A 182 22.18 -12.86 -4.00
C GLU A 182 21.69 -12.56 -2.55
N ASN A 183 22.35 -13.12 -1.54
CA ASN A 183 22.05 -12.80 -0.15
C ASN A 183 22.53 -11.40 0.25
N LEU A 184 23.61 -10.91 -0.33
CA LEU A 184 24.11 -9.56 -0.07
C LEU A 184 23.15 -8.48 -0.61
N GLU A 185 22.61 -8.63 -1.83
CA GLU A 185 21.65 -7.68 -2.41
C GLU A 185 20.29 -7.62 -1.68
N LYS A 186 19.85 -8.74 -1.06
CA LYS A 186 18.60 -8.77 -0.27
C LYS A 186 18.76 -8.15 1.10
N ILE A 187 19.89 -8.41 1.77
CA ILE A 187 20.24 -7.78 3.04
C ILE A 187 20.43 -6.28 2.83
N GLU A 188 21.02 -5.86 1.71
CA GLU A 188 21.18 -4.44 1.34
C GLU A 188 19.83 -3.74 1.09
N LYS A 189 18.87 -4.40 0.40
CA LYS A 189 17.51 -3.85 0.19
C LYS A 189 16.67 -3.74 1.45
N GLU A 190 16.84 -4.65 2.41
CA GLU A 190 16.14 -4.58 3.71
C GLU A 190 16.71 -3.50 4.63
N ASN A 191 17.97 -3.11 4.46
CA ASN A 191 18.62 -2.12 5.30
C ASN A 191 18.48 -0.68 4.79
N LYS A 192 18.20 -0.47 3.51
CA LYS A 192 18.03 0.85 2.91
C LYS A 192 16.78 1.56 3.42
N ILE A 193 16.94 2.82 3.84
CA ILE A 193 15.86 3.67 4.32
C ILE A 193 15.52 4.71 3.27
N ASN A 194 14.31 4.65 2.72
CA ASN A 194 13.82 5.57 1.71
C ASN A 194 13.13 6.78 2.37
N ILE A 195 13.66 7.99 2.14
CA ILE A 195 13.16 9.23 2.74
C ILE A 195 12.72 10.19 1.64
N ALA A 196 11.47 10.67 1.71
CA ALA A 196 10.96 11.75 0.86
C ALA A 196 10.95 13.09 1.63
N ILE A 197 11.41 14.17 0.98
CA ILE A 197 11.28 15.54 1.49
C ILE A 197 10.10 16.19 0.76
N VAL A 198 9.01 16.45 1.49
CA VAL A 198 7.75 16.98 0.93
C VAL A 198 7.35 18.28 1.62
N GLY A 199 6.42 19.00 1.03
CA GLY A 199 5.91 20.29 1.53
C GLY A 199 5.61 21.24 0.38
N LYS A 200 4.95 22.34 0.66
CA LYS A 200 4.57 23.36 -0.33
C LYS A 200 5.79 23.99 -1.02
N PRO A 201 5.60 24.71 -2.13
CA PRO A 201 6.65 25.53 -2.74
C PRO A 201 7.29 26.47 -1.70
N ASN A 202 8.59 26.73 -1.81
CA ASN A 202 9.36 27.64 -0.95
C ASN A 202 9.49 27.27 0.54
N ALA A 203 8.96 26.11 0.98
CA ALA A 203 9.16 25.62 2.36
C ALA A 203 10.62 25.26 2.71
N GLY A 204 11.55 25.30 1.73
CA GLY A 204 12.99 25.08 1.94
C GLY A 204 13.49 23.66 1.60
N LYS A 205 12.69 22.86 0.86
CA LYS A 205 13.05 21.48 0.47
C LYS A 205 14.38 21.39 -0.28
N SER A 206 14.58 22.24 -1.30
CA SER A 206 15.82 22.25 -2.09
C SER A 206 17.02 22.68 -1.26
N THR A 207 16.83 23.60 -0.33
CA THR A 207 17.89 24.05 0.60
C THR A 207 18.30 22.91 1.52
N LEU A 208 17.32 22.21 2.13
CA LEU A 208 17.58 21.05 2.99
C LEU A 208 18.32 19.94 2.21
N LEU A 209 17.85 19.61 1.02
CA LEU A 209 18.48 18.62 0.15
C LEU A 209 19.94 18.98 -0.16
N ASN A 210 20.20 20.22 -0.57
CA ASN A 210 21.56 20.68 -0.86
C ASN A 210 22.47 20.65 0.37
N THR A 211 21.93 20.94 1.56
CA THR A 211 22.68 20.90 2.83
C THR A 211 23.03 19.46 3.21
N LEU A 212 22.14 18.50 2.97
CA LEU A 212 22.39 17.08 3.23
C LEU A 212 23.41 16.47 2.24
N ILE A 213 23.29 16.77 0.94
CA ILE A 213 24.12 16.17 -0.10
C ILE A 213 25.46 16.91 -0.31
N GLY A 214 25.49 18.23 -0.03
CA GLY A 214 26.57 19.13 -0.45
C GLY A 214 27.96 18.87 0.12
N LYS A 215 28.14 17.95 1.08
CA LYS A 215 29.45 17.57 1.64
C LYS A 215 29.71 16.05 1.70
N GLU A 216 28.75 15.21 1.45
CA GLU A 216 28.94 13.74 1.54
C GLU A 216 29.34 13.09 0.22
N ARG A 217 29.52 13.88 -0.85
CA ARG A 217 30.11 13.40 -2.11
C ARG A 217 31.54 12.83 -1.99
N SER A 218 32.20 13.01 -0.83
CA SER A 218 33.57 12.51 -0.60
C SER A 218 33.63 11.06 -0.07
N ILE A 219 32.49 10.39 0.15
CA ILE A 219 32.46 9.02 0.73
C ILE A 219 31.57 8.07 -0.13
N VAL A 220 31.25 8.44 -1.35
CA VAL A 220 30.61 7.50 -2.27
C VAL A 220 31.72 6.70 -2.96
N SER A 221 31.88 5.43 -2.59
CA SER A 221 32.69 4.48 -3.36
C SER A 221 32.17 4.44 -4.80
N ASP A 222 33.08 4.59 -5.76
CA ASP A 222 32.88 4.39 -7.21
C ASP A 222 32.49 2.92 -7.51
N ILE A 223 31.31 2.49 -7.12
CA ILE A 223 30.71 1.26 -7.62
C ILE A 223 29.78 1.67 -8.77
N ALA A 224 30.36 1.76 -9.95
CA ALA A 224 29.66 1.90 -11.21
C ALA A 224 28.76 0.67 -11.40
N GLY A 225 27.41 0.84 -11.34
CA GLY A 225 26.50 -0.21 -11.76
C GLY A 225 25.13 -0.31 -11.10
N THR A 226 24.77 0.52 -10.11
CA THR A 226 23.50 0.35 -9.38
C THR A 226 22.47 1.46 -9.55
N THR A 227 22.66 2.39 -10.49
CA THR A 227 21.68 3.45 -10.78
C THR A 227 20.62 2.96 -11.77
N ARG A 228 19.49 2.44 -11.24
CA ARG A 228 18.29 2.17 -12.07
C ARG A 228 17.40 3.40 -12.29
N ASP A 229 17.50 4.44 -11.46
CA ASP A 229 16.81 5.71 -11.66
C ASP A 229 17.76 6.89 -11.37
N PRO A 230 18.04 7.79 -12.34
CA PRO A 230 18.95 8.92 -12.17
C PRO A 230 18.37 10.06 -11.29
N ILE A 231 17.36 9.78 -10.50
CA ILE A 231 16.49 10.72 -9.79
C ILE A 231 16.70 10.68 -8.28
N ASP A 232 17.24 9.57 -7.75
CA ASP A 232 17.40 9.33 -6.31
C ASP A 232 18.87 9.42 -5.88
N GLU A 233 19.12 9.97 -4.69
CA GLU A 233 20.47 10.11 -4.12
C GLU A 233 20.62 9.17 -2.94
N THR A 234 21.61 8.28 -2.99
CA THR A 234 21.90 7.31 -1.92
C THR A 234 23.23 7.65 -1.24
N PHE A 235 23.27 7.61 0.09
CA PHE A 235 24.48 7.84 0.90
C PHE A 235 24.38 7.12 2.24
N ASN A 236 25.51 6.98 2.93
CA ASN A 236 25.57 6.40 4.27
C ASN A 236 25.54 7.51 5.33
N PHE A 237 24.69 7.38 6.33
CA PHE A 237 24.61 8.28 7.46
C PHE A 237 24.51 7.50 8.77
N ASN A 238 25.54 7.65 9.64
CA ASN A 238 25.66 6.94 10.92
C ASN A 238 25.51 5.40 10.80
N GLY A 239 26.04 4.82 9.74
CA GLY A 239 25.97 3.37 9.49
C GLY A 239 24.68 2.87 8.84
N GLU A 240 23.74 3.77 8.51
CA GLU A 240 22.50 3.44 7.80
C GLU A 240 22.57 3.91 6.34
N GLU A 241 22.15 3.07 5.42
CA GLU A 241 22.03 3.43 4.00
C GLU A 241 20.73 4.21 3.77
N ILE A 242 20.86 5.47 3.36
CA ILE A 242 19.75 6.40 3.15
C ILE A 242 19.58 6.65 1.65
N CYS A 243 18.34 6.59 1.18
CA CYS A 243 17.96 7.01 -0.15
C CYS A 243 16.98 8.19 -0.06
N LEU A 244 17.37 9.33 -0.60
CA LEU A 244 16.48 10.48 -0.78
C LEU A 244 15.74 10.34 -2.11
N ILE A 245 14.42 10.21 -2.02
CA ILE A 245 13.54 9.98 -3.17
C ILE A 245 13.25 11.29 -3.92
N ASP A 246 13.28 11.24 -5.25
CA ASP A 246 12.91 12.32 -6.18
C ASP A 246 13.73 13.61 -6.01
N THR A 247 15.03 13.49 -5.84
CA THR A 247 15.93 14.65 -5.68
C THR A 247 15.97 15.53 -6.94
N ALA A 248 15.80 14.98 -8.16
CA ALA A 248 15.80 15.74 -9.40
C ALA A 248 14.62 16.72 -9.50
N GLY A 249 13.45 16.34 -8.95
CA GLY A 249 12.30 17.24 -8.89
C GLY A 249 12.49 18.44 -8.00
N ILE A 250 13.27 18.26 -6.96
CA ILE A 250 13.63 19.33 -6.03
C ILE A 250 14.69 20.26 -6.66
N ARG A 251 15.60 19.75 -7.51
CA ARG A 251 16.68 20.51 -8.15
C ARG A 251 16.25 21.31 -9.39
N LYS A 252 15.35 20.78 -10.23
CA LYS A 252 14.98 21.40 -11.53
C LYS A 252 14.15 22.69 -11.43
N LYS A 253 13.68 23.12 -10.26
CA LYS A 253 12.79 24.29 -10.07
C LYS A 253 13.44 25.68 -10.26
N LYS A 254 14.65 25.80 -10.79
CA LYS A 254 15.27 27.13 -10.97
C LYS A 254 14.77 27.91 -12.19
N ASN A 255 14.07 27.32 -13.16
CA ASN A 255 13.86 27.96 -14.49
C ASN A 255 12.51 27.70 -15.20
N VAL A 256 11.37 27.48 -14.53
CA VAL A 256 10.09 27.39 -15.29
C VAL A 256 8.94 28.05 -14.54
N ASN A 257 8.37 29.09 -15.12
CA ASN A 257 7.05 29.68 -14.77
C ASN A 257 5.95 28.97 -15.57
N THR A 258 4.76 28.85 -14.95
CA THR A 258 3.46 28.39 -15.48
C THR A 258 3.27 26.87 -15.68
N ASP A 259 2.09 26.39 -15.23
CA ASP A 259 1.55 25.00 -15.22
C ASP A 259 2.08 24.04 -14.12
N ILE A 260 2.45 24.58 -12.96
CA ILE A 260 3.31 23.90 -11.97
C ILE A 260 2.51 23.16 -10.88
N GLU A 261 1.23 23.47 -10.65
CA GLU A 261 0.53 22.90 -9.49
C GLU A 261 0.14 21.44 -9.66
N TYR A 262 -0.41 21.04 -10.78
CA TYR A 262 -0.88 19.69 -11.03
C TYR A 262 0.27 18.65 -11.10
N TYR A 263 1.35 18.99 -11.79
CA TYR A 263 2.57 18.16 -11.84
C TYR A 263 3.27 18.03 -10.48
N SER A 264 3.16 19.09 -9.65
CA SER A 264 3.77 19.10 -8.30
C SER A 264 3.06 18.14 -7.34
N VAL A 265 1.73 18.02 -7.40
CA VAL A 265 0.93 17.14 -6.52
C VAL A 265 1.15 15.67 -6.87
N ASN A 266 1.05 15.30 -8.15
CA ASN A 266 1.27 13.91 -8.59
C ASN A 266 2.68 13.42 -8.28
N ARG A 267 3.66 14.30 -8.37
CA ARG A 267 5.04 13.99 -8.02
C ARG A 267 5.22 13.79 -6.52
N ALA A 268 4.61 14.65 -5.68
CA ALA A 268 4.59 14.46 -4.24
C ALA A 268 3.95 13.13 -3.84
N ILE A 269 2.86 12.72 -4.52
CA ILE A 269 2.22 11.42 -4.32
C ILE A 269 3.20 10.27 -4.59
N LYS A 270 3.89 10.29 -5.74
CA LYS A 270 4.87 9.26 -6.10
C LYS A 270 6.02 9.18 -5.11
N SER A 271 6.57 10.33 -4.70
CA SER A 271 7.66 10.39 -3.71
C SER A 271 7.21 9.85 -2.35
N ILE A 272 5.99 10.18 -1.90
CA ILE A 272 5.40 9.64 -0.68
C ILE A 272 5.25 8.11 -0.80
N GLU A 273 4.70 7.60 -1.90
CA GLU A 273 4.49 6.18 -2.12
C GLU A 273 5.78 5.36 -2.14
N ALA A 274 6.85 5.90 -2.70
CA ALA A 274 8.16 5.25 -2.78
C ALA A 274 8.94 5.29 -1.46
N SER A 275 8.59 6.17 -0.51
CA SER A 275 9.34 6.36 0.74
C SER A 275 8.87 5.45 1.87
N ASP A 276 9.75 5.25 2.86
CA ASP A 276 9.42 4.69 4.19
C ASP A 276 8.95 5.80 5.12
N VAL A 277 9.64 6.94 5.06
CA VAL A 277 9.40 8.10 5.93
C VAL A 277 9.38 9.38 5.09
N CYS A 278 8.45 10.25 5.39
CA CYS A 278 8.35 11.59 4.81
C CYS A 278 8.79 12.65 5.82
N ILE A 279 9.65 13.55 5.39
CA ILE A 279 9.95 14.80 6.09
C ILE A 279 9.02 15.87 5.51
N LEU A 280 8.02 16.30 6.27
CA LEU A 280 7.12 17.39 5.88
C LEU A 280 7.72 18.72 6.33
N MET A 281 8.16 19.51 5.34
CA MET A 281 8.74 20.84 5.55
C MET A 281 7.63 21.89 5.65
N LEU A 282 7.56 22.60 6.78
CA LEU A 282 6.65 23.72 7.01
C LEU A 282 7.44 25.02 7.12
N ASP A 283 6.88 26.10 6.60
CA ASP A 283 7.40 27.46 6.80
C ASP A 283 6.81 28.05 8.08
N VAL A 284 7.65 28.41 9.06
CA VAL A 284 7.17 28.92 10.34
C VAL A 284 6.44 30.27 10.23
N PHE A 285 6.70 31.06 9.18
CA PHE A 285 6.03 32.35 8.97
C PHE A 285 4.61 32.20 8.44
N GLU A 286 4.40 31.25 7.56
CA GLU A 286 3.10 31.02 6.97
C GLU A 286 2.18 30.15 7.84
N GLY A 287 2.78 29.50 8.87
CA GLY A 287 2.06 28.56 9.71
C GLY A 287 1.59 27.30 8.98
N LEU A 288 0.60 26.63 9.53
CA LEU A 288 0.01 25.43 8.93
C LEU A 288 -1.10 25.81 7.94
N THR A 289 -0.83 25.61 6.66
CA THR A 289 -1.80 25.91 5.58
C THR A 289 -2.65 24.68 5.23
N GLU A 290 -3.76 24.86 4.50
CA GLU A 290 -4.60 23.75 4.02
C GLU A 290 -3.83 22.81 3.06
N GLN A 291 -2.89 23.34 2.28
CA GLN A 291 -2.01 22.51 1.44
C GLN A 291 -1.10 21.62 2.27
N ASP A 292 -0.56 22.12 3.39
CA ASP A 292 0.27 21.33 4.30
C ASP A 292 -0.56 20.22 4.97
N LYS A 293 -1.80 20.51 5.37
CA LYS A 293 -2.73 19.51 5.93
C LYS A 293 -3.08 18.44 4.89
N THR A 294 -3.26 18.82 3.64
CA THR A 294 -3.53 17.88 2.54
C THR A 294 -2.35 16.92 2.33
N ILE A 295 -1.12 17.43 2.30
CA ILE A 295 0.09 16.60 2.19
C ILE A 295 0.22 15.68 3.40
N ALA A 296 0.02 16.19 4.63
CA ALA A 296 0.09 15.40 5.85
C ALA A 296 -0.96 14.27 5.86
N ASN A 297 -2.20 14.56 5.49
CA ASN A 297 -3.25 13.55 5.36
C ASN A 297 -2.88 12.47 4.34
N LEU A 298 -2.31 12.84 3.20
CA LEU A 298 -1.86 11.90 2.18
C LEU A 298 -0.77 10.96 2.74
N ILE A 299 0.21 11.48 3.49
CA ILE A 299 1.25 10.66 4.14
C ILE A 299 0.62 9.65 5.10
N ILE A 300 -0.36 10.10 5.91
CA ILE A 300 -1.06 9.25 6.88
C ILE A 300 -1.91 8.18 6.17
N GLU A 301 -2.65 8.55 5.13
CA GLU A 301 -3.46 7.62 4.31
C GLU A 301 -2.59 6.54 3.67
N ARG A 302 -1.40 6.90 3.17
CA ARG A 302 -0.41 5.96 2.62
C ARG A 302 0.35 5.19 3.70
N LYS A 303 0.02 5.39 4.98
CA LYS A 303 0.64 4.71 6.13
C LYS A 303 2.16 4.88 6.18
N LYS A 304 2.68 6.02 5.73
CA LYS A 304 4.11 6.32 5.76
C LYS A 304 4.52 6.94 7.10
N GLY A 305 5.80 6.77 7.47
CA GLY A 305 6.38 7.51 8.60
C GLY A 305 6.38 9.01 8.31
N ILE A 306 6.31 9.83 9.36
CA ILE A 306 6.25 11.28 9.21
C ILE A 306 7.07 11.99 10.30
N VAL A 307 7.87 12.97 9.88
CA VAL A 307 8.57 13.93 10.74
C VAL A 307 8.23 15.32 10.24
N ILE A 308 7.87 16.22 11.14
CA ILE A 308 7.56 17.62 10.79
C ILE A 308 8.78 18.49 11.06
N ALA A 309 9.22 19.19 10.02
CA ALA A 309 10.30 20.16 10.07
C ALA A 309 9.76 21.60 9.99
N ALA A 310 9.72 22.29 11.12
CA ALA A 310 9.42 23.73 11.20
C ALA A 310 10.65 24.50 10.74
N ASN A 311 10.70 24.81 9.44
CA ASN A 311 11.84 25.43 8.79
C ASN A 311 11.81 26.97 8.92
N LYS A 312 12.96 27.60 8.67
CA LYS A 312 13.22 29.02 8.85
C LYS A 312 13.10 29.47 10.30
N TRP A 313 13.37 28.55 11.23
CA TRP A 313 13.25 28.82 12.66
C TRP A 313 14.18 29.94 13.17
N ASP A 314 15.30 30.16 12.50
CA ASP A 314 16.30 31.20 12.81
C ASP A 314 15.78 32.62 12.59
N ILE A 315 14.84 32.79 11.65
CA ILE A 315 14.29 34.11 11.30
C ILE A 315 12.82 34.26 11.74
N ARG A 316 12.31 33.34 12.57
CA ARG A 316 10.93 33.36 13.07
C ARG A 316 10.58 34.69 13.79
N GLU A 317 9.30 34.95 13.94
CA GLU A 317 8.79 36.08 14.68
C GLU A 317 9.32 36.10 16.15
N LYS A 318 9.74 37.28 16.62
CA LYS A 318 10.30 37.43 17.98
C LYS A 318 9.17 37.17 19.00
N GLY A 319 9.48 36.38 20.04
CA GLY A 319 8.54 36.04 21.12
C GLY A 319 7.89 34.65 21.01
N ILE A 320 7.83 34.07 19.83
CA ILE A 320 7.31 32.71 19.69
C ILE A 320 8.30 31.67 20.20
N THR A 321 7.92 30.95 21.27
CA THR A 321 8.75 29.85 21.78
C THR A 321 8.50 28.55 21.03
N TRP A 322 9.41 27.56 21.17
CA TRP A 322 9.23 26.25 20.58
C TRP A 322 8.00 25.50 21.13
N ASN A 323 7.73 25.68 22.43
CA ASN A 323 6.56 25.07 23.07
C ASN A 323 5.26 25.65 22.53
N ASP A 324 5.18 26.97 22.32
CA ASP A 324 3.99 27.62 21.76
C ASP A 324 3.69 27.10 20.36
N TYR A 325 4.74 26.98 19.52
CA TYR A 325 4.59 26.43 18.18
C TYR A 325 4.12 24.97 18.19
N GLN A 326 4.69 24.14 19.06
CA GLN A 326 4.24 22.74 19.18
C GLN A 326 2.81 22.62 19.68
N ASN A 327 2.39 23.45 20.63
CA ASN A 327 1.02 23.47 21.12
C ASN A 327 0.06 23.92 20.03
N TYR A 328 0.39 25.01 19.33
CA TYR A 328 -0.38 25.45 18.16
C TYR A 328 -0.57 24.33 17.13
N MET A 329 0.49 23.61 16.78
CA MET A 329 0.43 22.50 15.83
C MET A 329 -0.46 21.35 16.31
N LYS A 330 -0.39 21.00 17.61
CA LYS A 330 -1.21 19.93 18.20
C LYS A 330 -2.69 20.29 18.25
N GLU A 331 -2.99 21.54 18.56
CA GLU A 331 -4.35 22.07 18.61
C GLU A 331 -4.97 22.20 17.21
N THR A 332 -4.21 22.74 16.27
CA THR A 332 -4.68 23.00 14.91
C THR A 332 -4.80 21.71 14.08
N PHE A 333 -3.96 20.72 14.36
CA PHE A 333 -3.97 19.46 13.62
C PHE A 333 -3.73 18.23 14.53
N PRO A 334 -4.74 17.85 15.37
CA PRO A 334 -4.61 16.80 16.38
C PRO A 334 -4.24 15.42 15.84
N VAL A 335 -4.47 15.16 14.56
CA VAL A 335 -4.09 13.91 13.89
C VAL A 335 -2.57 13.67 13.91
N LEU A 336 -1.78 14.73 14.06
CA LEU A 336 -0.31 14.68 14.12
C LEU A 336 0.25 14.69 15.55
N ASN A 337 -0.55 14.41 16.58
CA ASN A 337 -0.07 14.43 17.97
C ASN A 337 1.02 13.40 18.28
N TYR A 338 1.13 12.36 17.46
CA TYR A 338 2.11 11.28 17.63
C TYR A 338 3.41 11.47 16.84
N VAL A 339 3.61 12.60 16.14
CA VAL A 339 4.79 12.80 15.29
C VAL A 339 5.94 13.50 16.02
N PHE A 340 7.13 13.40 15.45
CA PHE A 340 8.26 14.26 15.86
C PHE A 340 8.16 15.61 15.17
N TYR A 341 8.33 16.66 15.96
CA TYR A 341 8.50 18.03 15.50
C TYR A 341 9.96 18.44 15.67
N ALA A 342 10.57 18.99 14.62
CA ALA A 342 11.94 19.53 14.66
C ALA A 342 11.93 21.00 14.24
N LYS A 343 12.52 21.87 15.06
CA LYS A 343 12.88 23.23 14.65
C LYS A 343 14.13 23.16 13.79
N VAL A 344 14.09 23.74 12.59
CA VAL A 344 15.11 23.59 11.56
C VAL A 344 15.41 24.92 10.89
N SER A 345 16.67 25.16 10.64
CA SER A 345 17.14 26.09 9.61
C SER A 345 17.81 25.25 8.53
N ALA A 346 17.17 25.10 7.40
CA ALA A 346 17.60 24.19 6.33
C ALA A 346 19.03 24.48 5.80
N THR A 347 19.55 25.68 6.03
CA THR A 347 20.93 26.09 5.73
C THR A 347 21.96 25.57 6.73
N ARG A 348 21.52 25.15 7.93
CA ARG A 348 22.42 24.70 9.00
C ARG A 348 22.55 23.18 8.96
N LYS A 349 23.79 22.71 8.72
CA LYS A 349 24.11 21.27 8.64
C LYS A 349 23.64 20.50 9.89
N LYS A 350 23.91 21.03 11.09
CA LYS A 350 23.53 20.39 12.36
C LYS A 350 22.02 20.14 12.50
N ASP A 351 21.20 21.07 12.01
CA ASP A 351 19.74 20.92 12.04
C ASP A 351 19.28 19.88 11.01
N ALA A 352 19.89 19.88 9.82
CA ALA A 352 19.61 18.88 8.77
C ALA A 352 19.97 17.46 9.23
N GLU A 353 21.14 17.26 9.85
CA GLU A 353 21.57 15.96 10.41
C GLU A 353 20.65 15.47 11.54
N LYS A 354 20.25 16.39 12.44
CA LYS A 354 19.30 16.07 13.49
C LYS A 354 17.94 15.62 12.92
N LEU A 355 17.45 16.31 11.89
CA LEU A 355 16.21 15.97 11.22
C LEU A 355 16.29 14.59 10.55
N LEU A 356 17.41 14.29 9.87
CA LEU A 356 17.67 13.00 9.26
C LEU A 356 17.72 11.88 10.32
N SER A 357 18.36 12.12 11.46
CA SER A 357 18.40 11.17 12.59
C SER A 357 17.00 10.86 13.13
N LEU A 358 16.09 11.85 13.17
CA LEU A 358 14.69 11.60 13.54
C LEU A 358 13.95 10.75 12.50
N ALA A 359 14.18 10.99 11.21
CA ALA A 359 13.59 10.20 10.15
C ALA A 359 14.07 8.73 10.20
N ILE A 360 15.36 8.51 10.45
CA ILE A 360 15.93 7.17 10.66
C ILE A 360 15.30 6.49 11.88
N ARG A 361 15.15 7.21 12.99
CA ARG A 361 14.47 6.68 14.18
C ARG A 361 13.05 6.21 13.86
N VAL A 362 12.28 7.00 13.12
CA VAL A 362 10.93 6.63 12.66
C VAL A 362 10.99 5.39 11.79
N ALA A 363 11.92 5.30 10.82
CA ALA A 363 12.08 4.13 9.96
C ALA A 363 12.39 2.86 10.77
N LYS A 364 13.28 2.94 11.76
CA LYS A 364 13.60 1.81 12.66
C LYS A 364 12.38 1.37 13.47
N THR A 365 11.64 2.31 14.05
CA THR A 365 10.39 2.02 14.77
C THR A 365 9.37 1.29 13.88
N ARG A 366 9.27 1.64 12.61
CA ARG A 366 8.38 0.98 11.64
C ARG A 366 8.74 -0.49 11.38
N ARG A 367 10.01 -0.84 11.53
CA ARG A 367 10.55 -2.20 11.30
C ARG A 367 10.64 -3.05 12.56
N GLN A 368 10.28 -2.49 13.72
CA GLN A 368 10.37 -3.17 15.00
C GLN A 368 9.37 -4.32 15.11
N LYS A 369 9.83 -5.43 15.69
CA LYS A 369 9.01 -6.59 16.03
C LYS A 369 8.68 -6.59 17.52
N PHE A 370 7.46 -7.00 17.85
CA PHE A 370 6.95 -7.03 19.21
C PHE A 370 6.47 -8.44 19.57
N GLU A 371 6.72 -8.84 20.80
CA GLU A 371 6.28 -10.14 21.31
C GLU A 371 4.77 -10.17 21.55
N THR A 372 4.14 -11.28 21.16
CA THR A 372 2.69 -11.46 21.28
C THR A 372 2.20 -11.35 22.73
N HIS A 373 2.98 -11.81 23.71
CA HIS A 373 2.63 -11.70 25.11
C HIS A 373 2.51 -10.25 25.57
N SER A 374 3.54 -9.43 25.33
CA SER A 374 3.58 -8.01 25.68
C SER A 374 2.45 -7.21 25.02
N LEU A 375 2.16 -7.48 23.73
CA LEU A 375 1.04 -6.90 23.01
C LEU A 375 -0.30 -7.25 23.66
N THR A 376 -0.51 -8.52 23.99
CA THR A 376 -1.73 -9.02 24.58
C THR A 376 -1.98 -8.40 25.94
N GLU A 377 -0.98 -8.39 26.81
CA GLU A 377 -1.06 -7.81 28.15
C GLU A 377 -1.45 -6.33 28.12
N THR A 378 -0.83 -5.58 27.20
CA THR A 378 -1.13 -4.14 27.01
C THR A 378 -2.61 -3.91 26.70
N PHE A 379 -3.15 -4.62 25.72
CA PHE A 379 -4.55 -4.43 25.33
C PHE A 379 -5.54 -4.96 26.38
N VAL A 380 -5.21 -6.08 27.03
CA VAL A 380 -6.04 -6.61 28.12
C VAL A 380 -6.07 -5.62 29.29
N ARG A 381 -4.93 -5.03 29.67
CA ARG A 381 -4.87 -4.01 30.74
C ARG A 381 -5.68 -2.78 30.35
N ALA A 382 -5.55 -2.26 29.13
CA ALA A 382 -6.35 -1.13 28.66
C ALA A 382 -7.87 -1.40 28.74
N THR A 383 -8.33 -2.62 28.43
CA THR A 383 -9.76 -2.96 28.56
C THR A 383 -10.23 -3.06 30.00
N ARG A 384 -9.35 -3.37 30.97
CA ARG A 384 -9.69 -3.35 32.41
C ARG A 384 -9.75 -1.92 32.95
N GLU A 385 -8.87 -1.02 32.50
CA GLU A 385 -8.87 0.39 32.91
C GLU A 385 -10.13 1.12 32.42
N TYR A 386 -10.61 0.81 31.24
CA TYR A 386 -11.83 1.38 30.67
C TYR A 386 -12.68 0.30 30.02
N THR A 387 -13.63 -0.23 30.79
CA THR A 387 -14.56 -1.29 30.35
C THR A 387 -15.75 -0.69 29.64
N ILE A 388 -16.10 -1.23 28.47
CA ILE A 388 -17.32 -0.89 27.73
C ILE A 388 -18.19 -2.14 27.56
N THR A 389 -19.49 -1.93 27.36
CA THR A 389 -20.41 -2.98 26.96
C THR A 389 -20.56 -3.00 25.44
N ALA A 390 -20.33 -4.14 24.82
CA ALA A 390 -20.47 -4.36 23.39
C ALA A 390 -21.37 -5.57 23.15
N GLY A 391 -22.57 -5.33 22.59
CA GLY A 391 -23.54 -6.40 22.33
C GLY A 391 -24.18 -7.01 23.56
N GLY A 392 -24.41 -6.22 24.63
CA GLY A 392 -25.02 -6.68 25.87
C GLY A 392 -24.04 -7.38 26.83
N ASN A 393 -22.77 -7.56 26.42
CA ASN A 393 -21.73 -8.18 27.24
C ASN A 393 -20.53 -7.25 27.41
N PRO A 394 -19.74 -7.38 28.49
CA PRO A 394 -18.48 -6.67 28.63
C PRO A 394 -17.55 -6.96 27.43
N PHE A 395 -16.96 -5.91 26.90
CA PHE A 395 -15.98 -6.06 25.83
C PHE A 395 -14.72 -6.72 26.38
N LYS A 396 -14.23 -7.75 25.66
CA LYS A 396 -13.02 -8.51 26.05
C LYS A 396 -12.09 -8.67 24.87
N ILE A 397 -10.81 -8.41 25.10
CA ILE A 397 -9.72 -8.78 24.21
C ILE A 397 -9.11 -10.08 24.74
N PHE A 398 -8.92 -11.06 23.85
CA PHE A 398 -8.36 -12.36 24.18
C PHE A 398 -6.86 -12.41 23.97
N TYR A 399 -6.40 -11.95 22.80
CA TYR A 399 -4.99 -11.82 22.48
C TYR A 399 -4.78 -10.81 21.34
N ALA A 400 -3.53 -10.36 21.19
CA ALA A 400 -3.10 -9.47 20.12
C ALA A 400 -1.76 -9.95 19.56
N THR A 401 -1.60 -9.86 18.25
CA THR A 401 -0.35 -10.26 17.58
C THR A 401 -0.01 -9.28 16.47
N GLN A 402 1.30 -9.13 16.18
CA GLN A 402 1.75 -8.33 15.06
C GLN A 402 1.58 -9.11 13.75
N THR A 403 0.94 -8.49 12.76
CA THR A 403 0.65 -9.10 11.45
C THR A 403 1.39 -8.45 10.30
N GLY A 404 2.05 -7.32 10.55
CA GLY A 404 2.82 -6.60 9.54
C GLY A 404 3.87 -5.68 10.13
N ILE A 405 4.91 -5.45 9.35
CA ILE A 405 5.99 -4.49 9.58
C ILE A 405 5.97 -3.53 8.40
N ASN A 406 6.27 -2.24 8.66
CA ASN A 406 6.41 -1.20 7.63
C ASN A 406 5.21 -1.06 6.65
N PRO A 407 3.99 -0.67 7.14
CA PRO A 407 3.68 -0.14 8.46
C PRO A 407 3.42 -1.23 9.51
N PRO A 408 3.63 -0.92 10.81
CA PRO A 408 3.27 -1.82 11.90
C PRO A 408 1.76 -2.09 11.90
N ALA A 409 1.39 -3.36 11.81
CA ALA A 409 0.01 -3.80 11.79
C ALA A 409 -0.21 -4.89 12.85
N PHE A 410 -1.34 -4.81 13.54
CA PHE A 410 -1.67 -5.69 14.67
C PHE A 410 -3.08 -6.25 14.50
N ALA A 411 -3.25 -7.55 14.73
CA ALA A 411 -4.55 -8.20 14.85
C ALA A 411 -4.90 -8.34 16.32
N ILE A 412 -6.08 -7.83 16.71
CA ILE A 412 -6.59 -7.82 18.06
C ILE A 412 -7.85 -8.67 18.09
N PHE A 413 -7.78 -9.84 18.73
CA PHE A 413 -8.88 -10.80 18.79
C PHE A 413 -9.76 -10.52 19.98
N CYS A 414 -11.04 -10.24 19.75
CA CYS A 414 -12.01 -9.82 20.75
C CYS A 414 -13.39 -10.48 20.53
N ASN A 415 -14.31 -10.29 21.50
CA ASN A 415 -15.65 -10.87 21.41
C ASN A 415 -16.58 -10.16 20.39
N HIS A 416 -16.57 -8.83 20.31
CA HIS A 416 -17.50 -8.03 19.51
C HIS A 416 -16.82 -6.91 18.71
N PRO A 417 -15.98 -7.23 17.66
CA PRO A 417 -15.20 -6.23 16.93
C PRO A 417 -16.08 -5.22 16.18
N GLN A 418 -17.26 -5.65 15.70
CA GLN A 418 -18.18 -4.80 14.91
C GLN A 418 -18.91 -3.75 15.76
N LYS A 419 -18.95 -3.92 17.09
CA LYS A 419 -19.64 -3.01 18.01
C LYS A 419 -18.71 -2.00 18.68
N LEU A 420 -17.44 -1.98 18.30
CA LEU A 420 -16.48 -0.98 18.77
C LEU A 420 -16.69 0.34 18.06
N ASN A 421 -17.01 1.38 18.80
CA ASN A 421 -17.08 2.73 18.28
C ASN A 421 -15.68 3.33 18.03
N SER A 422 -15.61 4.40 17.26
CA SER A 422 -14.36 5.08 16.90
C SER A 422 -13.61 5.66 18.11
N HIS A 423 -14.34 6.11 19.14
CA HIS A 423 -13.76 6.66 20.37
C HIS A 423 -12.99 5.60 21.15
N TYR A 424 -13.56 4.41 21.30
CA TYR A 424 -12.88 3.34 22.02
C TYR A 424 -11.69 2.77 21.24
N LYS A 425 -11.79 2.69 19.91
CA LYS A 425 -10.64 2.32 19.07
C LYS A 425 -9.48 3.31 19.25
N ARG A 426 -9.79 4.62 19.28
CA ARG A 426 -8.78 5.68 19.52
C ARG A 426 -8.21 5.59 20.93
N TYR A 427 -9.03 5.31 21.94
CA TYR A 427 -8.55 5.07 23.30
C TYR A 427 -7.54 3.93 23.35
N LEU A 428 -7.86 2.77 22.77
CA LEU A 428 -6.95 1.62 22.71
C LEU A 428 -5.66 1.95 21.93
N GLU A 429 -5.76 2.70 20.85
CA GLU A 429 -4.59 3.15 20.11
C GLU A 429 -3.70 4.07 20.96
N ASN A 430 -4.27 5.02 21.67
CA ASN A 430 -3.52 5.92 22.54
C ASN A 430 -2.83 5.15 23.67
N LYS A 431 -3.53 4.23 24.34
CA LYS A 431 -2.94 3.35 25.36
C LYS A 431 -1.79 2.50 24.81
N PHE A 432 -1.93 2.01 23.59
CA PHE A 432 -0.88 1.27 22.93
C PHE A 432 0.36 2.14 22.65
N ARG A 433 0.15 3.40 22.21
CA ARG A 433 1.22 4.37 21.98
C ARG A 433 1.89 4.88 23.25
N GLU A 434 1.19 4.86 24.41
CA GLU A 434 1.77 5.22 25.71
C GLU A 434 2.87 4.23 26.14
N ILE A 435 2.69 2.94 25.80
CA ILE A 435 3.59 1.85 26.19
C ILE A 435 4.69 1.61 25.15
N PHE A 436 4.31 1.67 23.88
CA PHE A 436 5.22 1.44 22.77
C PHE A 436 5.48 2.74 22.01
N ASP A 437 6.75 3.13 21.85
CA ASP A 437 7.13 4.37 21.14
C ASP A 437 6.91 4.24 19.63
N PHE A 438 5.70 4.54 19.18
CA PHE A 438 5.36 4.66 17.74
C PHE A 438 5.33 6.11 17.26
N ARG A 439 6.10 7.00 17.83
CA ARG A 439 6.18 8.38 17.37
C ARG A 439 6.62 8.45 15.92
N GLY A 440 5.94 9.28 15.13
CA GLY A 440 6.17 9.44 13.71
C GLY A 440 5.66 8.27 12.84
N THR A 441 5.04 7.23 13.43
CA THR A 441 4.63 6.03 12.70
C THR A 441 3.13 5.80 12.81
N PRO A 442 2.37 5.79 11.69
CA PRO A 442 1.00 5.28 11.68
C PRO A 442 0.99 3.79 12.00
N ILE A 443 0.05 3.36 12.85
CA ILE A 443 -0.18 1.96 13.18
C ILE A 443 -1.53 1.49 12.68
N ILE A 444 -1.66 0.20 12.39
CA ILE A 444 -2.90 -0.41 11.91
C ILE A 444 -3.40 -1.39 12.97
N LEU A 445 -4.54 -1.10 13.59
CA LEU A 445 -5.19 -1.97 14.57
C LEU A 445 -6.40 -2.66 13.92
N ASN A 446 -6.30 -3.96 13.66
CA ASN A 446 -7.36 -4.77 13.07
C ASN A 446 -8.07 -5.58 14.15
N PHE A 447 -9.29 -5.20 14.50
CA PHE A 447 -10.10 -5.94 15.47
C PHE A 447 -10.81 -7.10 14.79
N LYS A 448 -10.59 -8.33 15.27
CA LYS A 448 -11.12 -9.57 14.69
C LYS A 448 -11.92 -10.35 15.74
N LYS A 449 -12.97 -11.06 15.30
CA LYS A 449 -13.71 -11.98 16.17
C LYS A 449 -12.88 -13.24 16.39
N ARG A 450 -12.78 -13.71 17.64
CA ARG A 450 -12.15 -15.00 17.93
C ARG A 450 -13.04 -16.12 17.37
N THR A 451 -12.52 -16.93 16.46
CA THR A 451 -13.15 -18.18 16.00
C THR A 451 -12.73 -19.34 16.92
N LYS A 452 -13.66 -20.22 17.26
CA LYS A 452 -13.47 -21.35 18.24
C LYS A 452 -12.46 -22.42 17.79
N LYS A 453 -11.72 -22.22 16.70
CA LYS A 453 -10.80 -23.22 16.10
C LYS A 453 -9.31 -23.01 16.40
N GLU A 454 -8.97 -22.11 17.33
CA GLU A 454 -7.57 -21.85 17.72
C GLU A 454 -7.41 -22.06 19.25
N SER A 455 -7.76 -23.26 19.71
CA SER A 455 -7.40 -23.76 21.06
C SER A 455 -6.41 -24.91 20.91
#